data_5e64507594ff8ef051a2bab00601d2f9
#
_entry.id   5e64507594ff8ef051a2bab00601d2f9
#
_cell.length_a   1.000
_cell.length_b   1.000
_cell.length_c   1.000
_cell.angle_alpha   90.00
_cell.angle_beta   90.00
_cell.angle_gamma   90.00
#
_symmetry.space_group_name_H-M   'P 1'
#
loop_
_entity.id
_entity.type
_entity.pdbx_description
1 polymer ?
#
loop_
_entity_poly.entity_id
_entity_poly.type
_entity_poly.pdbx_seq_one_letter_code
_entity_poly.pdbx_strand_id
1 'polypeptide(L)'
;MLAGGVAGVAAKTAVAPLDRVKLLRQVGGGAAPAGTSAFRTLLEISRREGLRGLYRGNGTNALRVFPSKAIHFMAYEQYRSWLLGAVPSLGGGPVVDLLAGSAAGGTSLIATYPLDLARTRLACRATEAGVFGVLRSVYAEGGVRGLYRGAWPSLARVLPTAGLRFFVYESLKRRLPEDYEGRVDAKVVCGMAAGLVGNTATYPLSVVRRQMQLGGTGTGTAVTGALQGVRAIARAQGARQLYAGLGLSFLKAAPSAAIGLVAYEEM
;
A
#
# COMPACT_ATOMS: atom_id res chain seq x y z
N MET A 1 5.91 -11.00 -18.72
CA MET A 1 5.59 -9.69 -18.07
C MET A 1 4.14 -9.23 -18.25
N LEU A 2 3.56 -9.30 -19.45
CA LEU A 2 2.17 -8.86 -19.67
C LEU A 2 1.15 -9.70 -18.89
N ALA A 3 1.29 -11.02 -18.86
CA ALA A 3 0.38 -11.92 -18.16
C ALA A 3 0.36 -11.65 -16.63
N GLY A 4 1.52 -11.46 -15.98
CA GLY A 4 1.59 -11.08 -14.58
C GLY A 4 1.01 -9.69 -14.28
N GLY A 5 1.06 -8.78 -15.25
CA GLY A 5 0.40 -7.48 -15.17
C GLY A 5 -1.13 -7.61 -15.19
N VAL A 6 -1.66 -8.40 -16.11
CA VAL A 6 -3.12 -8.66 -16.26
C VAL A 6 -3.66 -9.37 -15.03
N ALA A 7 -3.00 -10.45 -14.57
CA ALA A 7 -3.36 -11.15 -13.35
C ALA A 7 -3.36 -10.21 -12.12
N GLY A 8 -2.36 -9.33 -12.02
CA GLY A 8 -2.27 -8.33 -10.97
C GLY A 8 -3.40 -7.29 -11.00
N VAL A 9 -3.86 -6.89 -12.18
CA VAL A 9 -5.02 -5.99 -12.35
C VAL A 9 -6.32 -6.71 -11.99
N ALA A 10 -6.50 -7.95 -12.45
CA ALA A 10 -7.68 -8.76 -12.13
C ALA A 10 -7.80 -8.98 -10.62
N ALA A 11 -6.72 -9.40 -9.95
CA ALA A 11 -6.68 -9.57 -8.50
C ALA A 11 -7.04 -8.28 -7.75
N LYS A 12 -6.51 -7.13 -8.18
CA LYS A 12 -6.83 -5.84 -7.56
C LYS A 12 -8.25 -5.39 -7.81
N THR A 13 -8.80 -5.70 -8.97
CA THR A 13 -10.19 -5.39 -9.31
C THR A 13 -11.16 -6.21 -8.46
N ALA A 14 -10.88 -7.49 -8.24
CA ALA A 14 -11.69 -8.35 -7.38
C ALA A 14 -11.76 -7.82 -5.92
N VAL A 15 -10.65 -7.30 -5.39
CA VAL A 15 -10.60 -6.75 -4.01
C VAL A 15 -10.86 -5.24 -3.93
N ALA A 16 -11.15 -4.57 -5.05
CA ALA A 16 -11.37 -3.12 -5.10
C ALA A 16 -12.45 -2.59 -4.14
N PRO A 17 -13.61 -3.26 -3.96
CA PRO A 17 -14.62 -2.84 -2.98
C PRO A 17 -14.08 -2.80 -1.55
N LEU A 18 -13.33 -3.82 -1.14
CA LEU A 18 -12.71 -3.88 0.18
C LEU A 18 -11.61 -2.80 0.34
N ASP A 19 -10.84 -2.57 -0.72
CA ASP A 19 -9.82 -1.51 -0.73
C ASP A 19 -10.45 -0.12 -0.55
N ARG A 20 -11.61 0.14 -1.16
CA ARG A 20 -12.33 1.40 -0.99
C ARG A 20 -12.83 1.60 0.44
N VAL A 21 -13.48 0.60 1.03
CA VAL A 21 -13.93 0.67 2.43
C VAL A 21 -12.76 0.87 3.37
N LYS A 22 -11.64 0.19 3.13
CA LYS A 22 -10.41 0.39 3.89
C LYS A 22 -9.92 1.84 3.81
N LEU A 23 -9.86 2.42 2.61
CA LEU A 23 -9.44 3.81 2.40
C LEU A 23 -10.33 4.79 3.16
N LEU A 24 -11.64 4.65 3.06
CA LEU A 24 -12.61 5.50 3.77
C LEU A 24 -12.44 5.43 5.29
N ARG A 25 -12.15 4.23 5.84
CA ARG A 25 -11.87 4.07 7.26
C ARG A 25 -10.57 4.71 7.70
N GLN A 26 -9.52 4.59 6.89
CA GLN A 26 -8.21 5.19 7.19
C GLN A 26 -8.26 6.72 7.23
N VAL A 27 -9.11 7.28 6.41
CA VAL A 27 -9.26 8.73 6.30
C VAL A 27 -9.99 9.34 7.49
N GLY A 28 -10.91 8.60 8.09
CA GLY A 28 -11.69 9.08 9.23
C GLY A 28 -12.51 10.32 8.83
N GLY A 29 -13.73 10.15 8.50
CA GLY A 29 -14.61 11.28 8.16
C GLY A 29 -15.96 10.75 7.74
N GLY A 30 -16.94 10.76 8.62
CA GLY A 30 -18.37 10.60 8.37
C GLY A 30 -18.87 9.41 7.53
N ALA A 31 -18.15 9.06 6.48
CA ALA A 31 -18.56 8.02 5.53
C ALA A 31 -18.35 6.57 6.01
N ALA A 32 -17.51 6.36 7.02
CA ALA A 32 -17.31 5.05 7.65
C ALA A 32 -16.86 5.21 9.11
N PRO A 33 -17.77 5.42 10.07
CA PRO A 33 -17.43 5.55 11.48
C PRO A 33 -16.62 4.35 11.99
N ALA A 34 -15.64 4.63 12.85
CA ALA A 34 -14.90 3.58 13.55
C ALA A 34 -15.86 2.72 14.34
N GLY A 35 -15.96 1.41 14.01
CA GLY A 35 -16.88 0.47 14.66
C GLY A 35 -18.02 -0.06 13.78
N THR A 36 -18.34 0.56 12.66
CA THR A 36 -19.30 -0.01 11.69
C THR A 36 -18.74 -1.25 11.01
N SER A 37 -19.57 -2.28 10.82
CA SER A 37 -19.19 -3.47 10.06
C SER A 37 -18.78 -3.09 8.63
N ALA A 38 -17.74 -3.76 8.09
CA ALA A 38 -17.30 -3.56 6.70
C ALA A 38 -18.43 -3.78 5.70
N PHE A 39 -19.25 -4.77 5.98
CA PHE A 39 -20.39 -5.11 5.14
C PHE A 39 -21.44 -3.99 5.11
N ARG A 40 -21.75 -3.38 6.27
CA ARG A 40 -22.67 -2.23 6.32
C ARG A 40 -22.13 -1.05 5.50
N THR A 41 -20.82 -0.77 5.59
CA THR A 41 -20.20 0.30 4.80
C THR A 41 -20.27 0.00 3.30
N LEU A 42 -20.04 -1.26 2.88
CA LEU A 42 -20.20 -1.68 1.49
C LEU A 42 -21.63 -1.48 0.99
N LEU A 43 -22.62 -1.91 1.80
CA LEU A 43 -24.02 -1.77 1.46
C LEU A 43 -24.45 -0.30 1.35
N GLU A 44 -23.95 0.54 2.25
CA GLU A 44 -24.21 1.98 2.24
C GLU A 44 -23.63 2.67 1.01
N ILE A 45 -22.38 2.34 0.63
CA ILE A 45 -21.77 2.85 -0.60
C ILE A 45 -22.58 2.39 -1.82
N SER A 46 -22.97 1.11 -1.86
CA SER A 46 -23.75 0.56 -2.97
C SER A 46 -25.12 1.22 -3.09
N ARG A 47 -25.78 1.56 -1.96
CA ARG A 47 -27.07 2.26 -1.96
C ARG A 47 -26.96 3.72 -2.37
N ARG A 48 -25.88 4.42 -1.94
CA ARG A 48 -25.71 5.87 -2.20
C ARG A 48 -25.11 6.16 -3.58
N GLU A 49 -24.13 5.38 -4.01
CA GLU A 49 -23.33 5.64 -5.21
C GLU A 49 -23.47 4.53 -6.28
N GLY A 50 -24.26 3.49 -6.01
CA GLY A 50 -24.41 2.33 -6.89
C GLY A 50 -23.17 1.44 -6.94
N LEU A 51 -23.22 0.38 -7.77
CA LEU A 51 -22.12 -0.57 -7.93
C LEU A 51 -20.85 0.10 -8.49
N ARG A 52 -20.99 1.08 -9.40
CA ARG A 52 -19.86 1.86 -9.92
C ARG A 52 -19.10 2.58 -8.82
N GLY A 53 -19.78 2.99 -7.77
CA GLY A 53 -19.17 3.59 -6.59
C GLY A 53 -18.17 2.68 -5.90
N LEU A 54 -18.41 1.37 -5.81
CA LEU A 54 -17.51 0.40 -5.17
C LEU A 54 -16.14 0.30 -5.87
N TYR A 55 -16.10 0.57 -7.17
CA TYR A 55 -14.90 0.50 -8.01
C TYR A 55 -14.23 1.86 -8.25
N ARG A 56 -14.68 2.92 -7.57
CA ARG A 56 -14.13 4.26 -7.74
C ARG A 56 -12.64 4.32 -7.39
N GLY A 57 -11.84 4.86 -8.32
CA GLY A 57 -10.38 4.89 -8.18
C GLY A 57 -9.66 3.58 -8.57
N ASN A 58 -10.38 2.51 -8.93
CA ASN A 58 -9.75 1.27 -9.36
C ASN A 58 -9.03 1.41 -10.71
N GLY A 59 -9.59 2.15 -11.66
CA GLY A 59 -8.94 2.42 -12.94
C GLY A 59 -7.57 3.09 -12.78
N THR A 60 -7.47 4.09 -11.90
CA THR A 60 -6.19 4.74 -11.56
C THR A 60 -5.21 3.76 -10.90
N ASN A 61 -5.72 2.83 -10.09
CA ASN A 61 -4.89 1.80 -9.48
C ASN A 61 -4.34 0.82 -10.54
N ALA A 62 -5.17 0.39 -11.49
CA ALA A 62 -4.75 -0.45 -12.60
C ALA A 62 -3.69 0.24 -13.46
N LEU A 63 -3.93 1.50 -13.83
CA LEU A 63 -2.99 2.30 -14.61
C LEU A 63 -1.63 2.44 -13.92
N ARG A 64 -1.60 2.52 -12.59
CA ARG A 64 -0.36 2.63 -11.80
C ARG A 64 0.44 1.33 -11.73
N VAL A 65 -0.20 0.16 -11.85
CA VAL A 65 0.47 -1.15 -11.65
C VAL A 65 1.66 -1.33 -12.59
N PHE A 66 1.45 -1.11 -13.88
CA PHE A 66 2.48 -1.32 -14.89
C PHE A 66 3.70 -0.40 -14.69
N PRO A 67 3.55 0.95 -14.66
CA PRO A 67 4.69 1.83 -14.45
C PRO A 67 5.40 1.55 -13.13
N SER A 68 4.65 1.30 -12.05
CA SER A 68 5.25 1.03 -10.74
C SER A 68 6.09 -0.25 -10.74
N LYS A 69 5.63 -1.31 -11.39
CA LYS A 69 6.38 -2.55 -11.48
C LYS A 69 7.61 -2.41 -12.39
N ALA A 70 7.46 -1.79 -13.57
CA ALA A 70 8.56 -1.56 -14.49
C ALA A 70 9.69 -0.76 -13.83
N ILE A 71 9.35 0.38 -13.21
CA ILE A 71 10.35 1.22 -12.50
C ILE A 71 10.99 0.44 -11.34
N HIS A 72 10.19 -0.34 -10.61
CA HIS A 72 10.72 -1.13 -9.49
C HIS A 72 11.76 -2.15 -9.95
N PHE A 73 11.49 -2.92 -11.00
CA PHE A 73 12.42 -3.92 -11.52
C PHE A 73 13.68 -3.29 -12.09
N MET A 74 13.54 -2.25 -12.94
CA MET A 74 14.71 -1.54 -13.50
C MET A 74 15.59 -0.94 -12.40
N ALA A 75 14.98 -0.26 -11.43
CA ALA A 75 15.72 0.34 -10.33
C ALA A 75 16.37 -0.72 -9.42
N TYR A 76 15.70 -1.87 -9.21
CA TYR A 76 16.25 -2.97 -8.41
C TYR A 76 17.54 -3.54 -9.05
N GLU A 77 17.50 -3.86 -10.33
CA GLU A 77 18.66 -4.38 -11.06
C GLU A 77 19.83 -3.39 -11.01
N GLN A 78 19.55 -2.10 -11.24
CA GLN A 78 20.57 -1.04 -11.23
C GLN A 78 21.17 -0.85 -9.83
N TYR A 79 20.34 -0.77 -8.79
CA TYR A 79 20.85 -0.59 -7.42
C TYR A 79 21.57 -1.83 -6.90
N ARG A 80 21.10 -3.03 -7.26
CA ARG A 80 21.77 -4.28 -6.90
C ARG A 80 23.16 -4.36 -7.55
N SER A 81 23.27 -4.07 -8.83
CA SER A 81 24.54 -4.04 -9.56
C SER A 81 25.50 -3.00 -8.96
N TRP A 82 24.98 -1.80 -8.67
CA TRP A 82 25.78 -0.73 -8.05
C TRP A 82 26.26 -1.11 -6.64
N LEU A 83 25.43 -1.69 -5.81
CA LEU A 83 25.81 -2.14 -4.46
C LEU A 83 26.88 -3.22 -4.48
N LEU A 84 26.77 -4.19 -5.40
CA LEU A 84 27.78 -5.24 -5.56
C LEU A 84 29.13 -4.70 -6.04
N GLY A 85 29.12 -3.68 -6.90
CA GLY A 85 30.34 -3.00 -7.36
C GLY A 85 30.96 -2.10 -6.31
N ALA A 86 30.15 -1.36 -5.53
CA ALA A 86 30.61 -0.42 -4.52
C ALA A 86 31.10 -1.08 -3.22
N VAL A 87 30.47 -2.19 -2.82
CA VAL A 87 30.80 -2.91 -1.58
C VAL A 87 30.86 -4.41 -1.83
N PRO A 88 31.93 -4.92 -2.47
CA PRO A 88 32.07 -6.35 -2.79
C PRO A 88 32.04 -7.25 -1.57
N SER A 89 32.43 -6.75 -0.39
CA SER A 89 32.44 -7.48 0.88
C SER A 89 31.07 -7.90 1.36
N LEU A 90 29.97 -7.26 0.92
CA LEU A 90 28.61 -7.65 1.26
C LEU A 90 28.15 -8.92 0.54
N GLY A 91 28.84 -9.33 -0.53
CA GLY A 91 28.43 -10.44 -1.37
C GLY A 91 27.04 -10.27 -1.97
N GLY A 92 26.57 -11.25 -2.75
CA GLY A 92 25.20 -11.28 -3.30
C GLY A 92 24.11 -11.71 -2.30
N GLY A 93 24.29 -11.41 -1.02
CA GLY A 93 23.44 -11.91 0.07
C GLY A 93 22.13 -11.15 0.26
N PRO A 94 21.28 -11.66 1.17
CA PRO A 94 19.92 -11.13 1.44
C PRO A 94 19.90 -9.66 1.86
N VAL A 95 20.99 -9.15 2.43
CA VAL A 95 21.11 -7.74 2.86
C VAL A 95 21.16 -6.81 1.63
N VAL A 96 21.93 -7.19 0.61
CA VAL A 96 22.00 -6.43 -0.65
C VAL A 96 20.64 -6.40 -1.33
N ASP A 97 19.95 -7.55 -1.38
CA ASP A 97 18.61 -7.64 -1.97
C ASP A 97 17.58 -6.81 -1.20
N LEU A 98 17.68 -6.77 0.14
CA LEU A 98 16.82 -5.93 0.99
C LEU A 98 17.07 -4.43 0.73
N LEU A 99 18.32 -4.00 0.67
CA LEU A 99 18.67 -2.60 0.45
C LEU A 99 18.30 -2.16 -0.98
N ALA A 100 18.70 -2.94 -1.98
CA ALA A 100 18.36 -2.67 -3.38
C ALA A 100 16.84 -2.67 -3.61
N GLY A 101 16.12 -3.64 -3.05
CA GLY A 101 14.67 -3.72 -3.14
C GLY A 101 13.95 -2.57 -2.41
N SER A 102 14.48 -2.13 -1.28
CA SER A 102 13.92 -0.99 -0.54
C SER A 102 14.15 0.32 -1.29
N ALA A 103 15.34 0.54 -1.82
CA ALA A 103 15.67 1.71 -2.64
C ALA A 103 14.82 1.74 -3.93
N ALA A 104 14.72 0.62 -4.63
CA ALA A 104 13.86 0.48 -5.82
C ALA A 104 12.38 0.72 -5.50
N GLY A 105 11.90 0.22 -4.36
CA GLY A 105 10.55 0.48 -3.85
C GLY A 105 10.31 1.96 -3.59
N GLY A 106 11.29 2.67 -3.01
CA GLY A 106 11.26 4.11 -2.78
C GLY A 106 11.19 4.89 -4.09
N THR A 107 12.07 4.57 -5.05
CA THR A 107 12.11 5.20 -6.39
C THR A 107 10.79 4.99 -7.14
N SER A 108 10.30 3.77 -7.20
CA SER A 108 9.01 3.45 -7.83
C SER A 108 7.84 4.19 -7.16
N LEU A 109 7.87 4.32 -5.82
CA LEU A 109 6.88 5.04 -5.06
C LEU A 109 6.88 6.52 -5.42
N ILE A 110 8.06 7.17 -5.44
CA ILE A 110 8.18 8.60 -5.78
C ILE A 110 7.70 8.84 -7.20
N ALA A 111 8.18 8.07 -8.17
CA ALA A 111 7.81 8.23 -9.58
C ALA A 111 6.30 8.06 -9.83
N THR A 112 5.64 7.14 -9.12
CA THR A 112 4.21 6.88 -9.28
C THR A 112 3.34 7.57 -8.23
N TYR A 113 3.92 8.43 -7.38
CA TYR A 113 3.23 9.06 -6.27
C TYR A 113 2.03 9.92 -6.67
N PRO A 114 2.11 10.77 -7.73
CA PRO A 114 0.97 11.56 -8.18
C PRO A 114 -0.24 10.69 -8.53
N LEU A 115 -0.03 9.53 -9.17
CA LEU A 115 -1.11 8.59 -9.49
C LEU A 115 -1.73 7.95 -8.23
N ASP A 116 -0.91 7.67 -7.20
CA ASP A 116 -1.42 7.15 -5.92
C ASP A 116 -2.26 8.19 -5.16
N LEU A 117 -1.84 9.46 -5.22
CA LEU A 117 -2.61 10.57 -4.65
C LEU A 117 -3.93 10.76 -5.39
N ALA A 118 -3.92 10.76 -6.72
CA ALA A 118 -5.14 10.87 -7.53
C ALA A 118 -6.10 9.71 -7.23
N ARG A 119 -5.60 8.46 -7.15
CA ARG A 119 -6.39 7.30 -6.74
C ARG A 119 -7.07 7.50 -5.39
N THR A 120 -6.32 7.99 -4.41
CA THR A 120 -6.85 8.18 -3.04
C THR A 120 -7.94 9.24 -3.02
N ARG A 121 -7.72 10.37 -3.70
CA ARG A 121 -8.73 11.45 -3.80
C ARG A 121 -9.98 10.98 -4.55
N LEU A 122 -9.84 10.28 -5.68
CA LEU A 122 -10.97 9.73 -6.44
C LEU A 122 -11.76 8.69 -5.63
N ALA A 123 -11.09 7.84 -4.86
CA ALA A 123 -11.75 6.84 -4.03
C ALA A 123 -12.53 7.44 -2.85
N CYS A 124 -12.06 8.56 -2.28
CA CYS A 124 -12.62 9.14 -1.07
C CYS A 124 -13.56 10.33 -1.33
N ARG A 125 -13.32 11.11 -2.39
CA ARG A 125 -14.16 12.25 -2.76
C ARG A 125 -15.03 11.89 -3.96
N ALA A 126 -16.31 12.22 -3.88
CA ALA A 126 -17.24 12.07 -4.99
C ALA A 126 -16.97 13.18 -6.04
N THR A 127 -15.90 13.03 -6.83
CA THR A 127 -15.52 13.96 -7.87
C THR A 127 -15.70 13.27 -9.22
N GLU A 128 -16.38 13.91 -10.15
CA GLU A 128 -16.55 13.44 -11.53
C GLU A 128 -15.30 13.70 -12.39
N ALA A 129 -14.38 14.54 -11.90
CA ALA A 129 -13.12 14.83 -12.57
C ALA A 129 -12.28 13.54 -12.66
N GLY A 130 -11.87 13.19 -13.87
CA GLY A 130 -10.95 12.08 -14.09
C GLY A 130 -9.59 12.29 -13.43
N VAL A 131 -8.67 11.35 -13.60
CA VAL A 131 -7.33 11.39 -13.01
C VAL A 131 -6.62 12.72 -13.26
N PHE A 132 -6.66 13.20 -14.51
CA PHE A 132 -6.03 14.47 -14.89
C PHE A 132 -6.68 15.68 -14.22
N GLY A 133 -8.02 15.69 -14.09
CA GLY A 133 -8.74 16.76 -13.40
C GLY A 133 -8.33 16.87 -11.93
N VAL A 134 -8.22 15.72 -11.25
CA VAL A 134 -7.74 15.68 -9.85
C VAL A 134 -6.29 16.16 -9.74
N LEU A 135 -5.39 15.71 -10.63
CA LEU A 135 -3.98 16.14 -10.61
C LEU A 135 -3.87 17.66 -10.86
N ARG A 136 -4.63 18.20 -11.81
CA ARG A 136 -4.66 19.65 -12.10
C ARG A 136 -5.18 20.44 -10.91
N SER A 137 -6.26 20.00 -10.26
CA SER A 137 -6.79 20.62 -9.05
C SER A 137 -5.76 20.66 -7.92
N VAL A 138 -5.09 19.52 -7.67
CA VAL A 138 -4.05 19.43 -6.63
C VAL A 138 -2.86 20.34 -6.94
N TYR A 139 -2.47 20.40 -8.20
CA TYR A 139 -1.39 21.28 -8.63
C TYR A 139 -1.76 22.76 -8.47
N ALA A 140 -3.00 23.13 -8.80
CA ALA A 140 -3.51 24.49 -8.60
C ALA A 140 -3.59 24.87 -7.11
N GLU A 141 -3.92 23.91 -6.21
CA GLU A 141 -4.01 24.14 -4.77
C GLU A 141 -2.63 24.29 -4.07
N GLY A 142 -1.61 23.56 -4.52
CA GLY A 142 -0.35 23.47 -3.78
C GLY A 142 0.90 23.21 -4.63
N GLY A 143 0.81 23.38 -5.94
CA GLY A 143 1.93 23.16 -6.87
C GLY A 143 2.47 21.72 -6.78
N VAL A 144 3.76 21.57 -7.07
CA VAL A 144 4.47 20.28 -6.98
C VAL A 144 4.42 19.70 -5.56
N ARG A 145 4.54 20.55 -4.53
CA ARG A 145 4.47 20.10 -3.12
C ARG A 145 3.12 19.48 -2.78
N GLY A 146 2.04 19.96 -3.40
CA GLY A 146 0.71 19.38 -3.28
C GLY A 146 0.64 17.95 -3.80
N LEU A 147 1.25 17.68 -4.98
CA LEU A 147 1.29 16.36 -5.61
C LEU A 147 2.05 15.31 -4.78
N TYR A 148 3.02 15.72 -3.97
CA TYR A 148 3.83 14.84 -3.11
C TYR A 148 3.43 14.88 -1.64
N ARG A 149 2.24 15.41 -1.32
CA ARG A 149 1.73 15.47 0.05
C ARG A 149 1.53 14.07 0.62
N GLY A 150 2.26 13.74 1.71
CA GLY A 150 2.29 12.40 2.32
C GLY A 150 3.30 11.43 1.70
N ALA A 151 4.20 11.88 0.82
CA ALA A 151 5.27 11.05 0.28
C ALA A 151 6.26 10.65 1.37
N TRP A 152 6.61 11.57 2.28
CA TRP A 152 7.56 11.31 3.35
C TRP A 152 7.16 10.15 4.29
N PRO A 153 5.94 10.09 4.87
CA PRO A 153 5.51 8.93 5.64
C PRO A 153 5.51 7.64 4.84
N SER A 154 5.30 7.74 3.53
CA SER A 154 5.34 6.58 2.64
C SER A 154 6.75 6.03 2.49
N LEU A 155 7.74 6.89 2.28
CA LEU A 155 9.16 6.52 2.20
C LEU A 155 9.66 5.98 3.53
N ALA A 156 9.38 6.68 4.63
CA ALA A 156 9.75 6.25 5.98
C ALA A 156 9.24 4.85 6.34
N ARG A 157 8.17 4.40 5.67
CA ARG A 157 7.60 3.07 5.87
C ARG A 157 8.30 1.98 5.05
N VAL A 158 8.92 2.30 3.91
CA VAL A 158 9.41 1.29 2.94
C VAL A 158 10.43 0.36 3.60
N LEU A 159 11.51 0.92 4.13
CA LEU A 159 12.60 0.14 4.73
C LEU A 159 12.16 -0.65 5.98
N PRO A 160 11.49 -0.06 6.98
CA PRO A 160 11.02 -0.81 8.13
C PRO A 160 10.05 -1.95 7.77
N THR A 161 9.15 -1.72 6.81
CA THR A 161 8.22 -2.78 6.38
C THR A 161 8.96 -3.92 5.71
N ALA A 162 9.92 -3.62 4.82
CA ALA A 162 10.72 -4.62 4.14
C ALA A 162 11.60 -5.40 5.11
N GLY A 163 12.29 -4.70 6.02
CA GLY A 163 13.13 -5.30 7.05
C GLY A 163 12.35 -6.22 7.99
N LEU A 164 11.20 -5.76 8.50
CA LEU A 164 10.35 -6.59 9.35
C LEU A 164 9.80 -7.82 8.64
N ARG A 165 9.39 -7.68 7.38
CA ARG A 165 8.92 -8.82 6.58
C ARG A 165 10.02 -9.84 6.39
N PHE A 166 11.22 -9.38 6.03
CA PHE A 166 12.37 -10.24 5.85
C PHE A 166 12.73 -10.96 7.16
N PHE A 167 12.86 -10.23 8.26
CA PHE A 167 13.19 -10.78 9.57
C PHE A 167 12.18 -11.83 10.03
N VAL A 168 10.89 -11.54 9.94
CA VAL A 168 9.83 -12.46 10.34
C VAL A 168 9.79 -13.69 9.42
N TYR A 169 9.95 -13.49 8.10
CA TYR A 169 9.99 -14.59 7.15
C TYR A 169 11.14 -15.56 7.43
N GLU A 170 12.36 -15.05 7.62
CA GLU A 170 13.53 -15.85 7.94
C GLU A 170 13.40 -16.55 9.32
N SER A 171 12.84 -15.84 10.31
CA SER A 171 12.60 -16.42 11.63
C SER A 171 11.58 -17.54 11.60
N LEU A 172 10.53 -17.44 10.80
CA LEU A 172 9.54 -18.49 10.62
C LEU A 172 10.11 -19.67 9.83
N LYS A 173 10.84 -19.38 8.74
CA LYS A 173 11.48 -20.41 7.90
C LYS A 173 12.44 -21.28 8.71
N ARG A 174 13.26 -20.67 9.58
CA ARG A 174 14.20 -21.41 10.46
C ARG A 174 13.51 -22.29 11.51
N ARG A 175 12.23 -22.07 11.78
CA ARG A 175 11.44 -22.88 12.74
C ARG A 175 10.56 -23.92 12.05
N LEU A 176 10.56 -23.97 10.73
CA LEU A 176 9.85 -25.02 9.99
C LEU A 176 10.52 -26.36 10.20
N PRO A 177 9.75 -27.44 10.45
CA PRO A 177 10.28 -28.80 10.42
C PRO A 177 10.87 -29.14 9.04
N GLU A 178 11.87 -30.01 8.99
CA GLU A 178 12.57 -30.39 7.75
C GLU A 178 11.62 -30.90 6.65
N ASP A 179 10.54 -31.58 7.05
CA ASP A 179 9.50 -32.09 6.14
C ASP A 179 8.77 -31.00 5.35
N TYR A 180 8.83 -29.74 5.79
CA TYR A 180 8.15 -28.59 5.18
C TYR A 180 9.09 -27.60 4.49
N GLU A 181 10.42 -27.73 4.64
CA GLU A 181 11.38 -26.74 4.10
C GLU A 181 11.32 -26.59 2.57
N GLY A 182 10.97 -27.63 1.84
CA GLY A 182 10.84 -27.60 0.37
C GLY A 182 9.48 -27.13 -0.15
N ARG A 183 8.43 -27.16 0.67
CA ARG A 183 7.04 -27.00 0.24
C ARG A 183 6.67 -25.55 -0.05
N VAL A 184 6.00 -25.35 -1.19
CA VAL A 184 5.55 -24.01 -1.64
C VAL A 184 4.49 -23.44 -0.71
N ASP A 185 3.56 -24.29 -0.23
CA ASP A 185 2.49 -23.90 0.71
C ASP A 185 3.06 -23.32 2.01
N ALA A 186 4.07 -23.97 2.60
CA ALA A 186 4.72 -23.48 3.81
C ALA A 186 5.41 -22.12 3.59
N LYS A 187 6.10 -21.94 2.47
CA LYS A 187 6.72 -20.65 2.10
C LYS A 187 5.69 -19.54 1.92
N VAL A 188 4.53 -19.86 1.32
CA VAL A 188 3.42 -18.91 1.16
C VAL A 188 2.84 -18.51 2.51
N VAL A 189 2.60 -19.46 3.42
CA VAL A 189 2.10 -19.18 4.77
C VAL A 189 3.08 -18.29 5.54
N CYS A 190 4.38 -18.61 5.53
CA CYS A 190 5.42 -17.77 6.15
C CYS A 190 5.46 -16.37 5.55
N GLY A 191 5.35 -16.25 4.23
CA GLY A 191 5.30 -14.96 3.53
C GLY A 191 4.07 -14.14 3.87
N MET A 192 2.91 -14.77 3.98
CA MET A 192 1.68 -14.11 4.44
C MET A 192 1.81 -13.62 5.88
N ALA A 193 2.26 -14.47 6.81
CA ALA A 193 2.46 -14.10 8.21
C ALA A 193 3.46 -12.94 8.35
N ALA A 194 4.61 -13.01 7.67
CA ALA A 194 5.59 -11.95 7.63
C ALA A 194 5.01 -10.65 7.06
N GLY A 195 4.22 -10.75 6.00
CA GLY A 195 3.50 -9.62 5.40
C GLY A 195 2.50 -8.96 6.35
N LEU A 196 1.75 -9.76 7.11
CA LEU A 196 0.79 -9.27 8.10
C LEU A 196 1.49 -8.55 9.25
N VAL A 197 2.54 -9.13 9.82
CA VAL A 197 3.32 -8.52 10.92
C VAL A 197 3.97 -7.21 10.46
N GLY A 198 4.68 -7.22 9.32
CA GLY A 198 5.32 -6.03 8.77
C GLY A 198 4.32 -4.90 8.46
N ASN A 199 3.15 -5.24 7.91
CA ASN A 199 2.08 -4.27 7.68
C ASN A 199 1.49 -3.73 8.98
N THR A 200 1.27 -4.57 9.98
CA THR A 200 0.67 -4.16 11.26
C THR A 200 1.57 -3.18 11.99
N ALA A 201 2.87 -3.49 12.09
CA ALA A 201 3.84 -2.63 12.76
C ALA A 201 3.95 -1.24 12.11
N THR A 202 3.89 -1.19 10.77
CA THR A 202 4.01 0.07 10.01
C THR A 202 2.66 0.69 9.63
N TYR A 203 1.54 0.11 10.12
CA TYR A 203 0.19 0.55 9.75
C TYR A 203 -0.12 2.01 10.12
N PRO A 204 0.29 2.54 11.29
CA PRO A 204 0.10 3.94 11.64
C PRO A 204 0.61 4.91 10.58
N LEU A 205 1.78 4.64 9.99
CA LEU A 205 2.33 5.46 8.91
C LEU A 205 1.47 5.42 7.64
N SER A 206 0.78 4.29 7.39
CA SER A 206 -0.17 4.16 6.28
C SER A 206 -1.39 5.06 6.48
N VAL A 207 -1.90 5.16 7.70
CA VAL A 207 -3.04 6.02 8.03
C VAL A 207 -2.66 7.49 7.90
N VAL A 208 -1.52 7.89 8.46
CA VAL A 208 -0.97 9.26 8.31
C VAL A 208 -0.87 9.64 6.83
N ARG A 209 -0.25 8.77 6.00
CA ARG A 209 -0.16 8.98 4.55
C ARG A 209 -1.52 9.27 3.93
N ARG A 210 -2.54 8.46 4.21
CA ARG A 210 -3.87 8.61 3.59
C ARG A 210 -4.56 9.89 4.02
N GLN A 211 -4.48 10.26 5.28
CA GLN A 211 -5.03 11.52 5.76
C GLN A 211 -4.31 12.72 5.15
N MET A 212 -2.98 12.69 5.03
CA MET A 212 -2.23 13.75 4.36
C MET A 212 -2.57 13.90 2.88
N GLN A 213 -2.81 12.80 2.16
CA GLN A 213 -3.19 12.82 0.74
C GLN A 213 -4.54 13.52 0.48
N LEU A 214 -5.43 13.53 1.45
CA LEU A 214 -6.74 14.19 1.33
C LEU A 214 -6.75 15.67 1.76
N GLY A 215 -5.62 16.18 2.19
CA GLY A 215 -5.50 17.59 2.52
C GLY A 215 -5.59 17.95 4.00
N GLY A 216 -5.62 16.98 4.90
CA GLY A 216 -5.57 17.26 6.34
C GLY A 216 -5.85 16.06 7.20
N THR A 217 -5.28 16.06 8.40
CA THR A 217 -5.53 15.08 9.46
C THR A 217 -6.84 15.33 10.21
N GLY A 218 -7.77 16.13 9.67
CA GLY A 218 -8.95 16.61 10.39
C GLY A 218 -8.67 17.62 11.51
N THR A 219 -7.40 17.93 11.78
CA THR A 219 -6.97 18.85 12.85
C THR A 219 -6.61 20.26 12.36
N GLY A 220 -6.77 20.54 11.06
CA GLY A 220 -6.42 21.85 10.49
C GLY A 220 -4.90 22.17 10.47
N THR A 221 -4.08 21.36 11.10
CA THR A 221 -2.62 21.56 11.17
C THR A 221 -1.92 20.88 10.00
N ALA A 222 -1.07 21.63 9.30
CA ALA A 222 -0.19 21.08 8.27
C ALA A 222 0.85 20.16 8.94
N VAL A 223 0.61 18.85 8.88
CA VAL A 223 1.54 17.85 9.40
C VAL A 223 2.68 17.68 8.40
N THR A 224 3.87 18.08 8.79
CA THR A 224 5.08 17.97 7.94
C THR A 224 5.87 16.70 8.21
N GLY A 225 5.69 16.05 9.37
CA GLY A 225 6.44 14.87 9.80
C GLY A 225 5.57 13.63 10.04
N ALA A 226 6.14 12.44 9.80
CA ALA A 226 5.46 11.16 10.00
C ALA A 226 5.05 10.94 11.47
N LEU A 227 5.97 11.20 12.42
CA LEU A 227 5.72 11.06 13.86
C LEU A 227 4.74 12.12 14.39
N GLN A 228 4.84 13.35 13.87
CA GLN A 228 3.86 14.41 14.20
C GLN A 228 2.47 14.02 13.75
N GLY A 229 2.34 13.41 12.56
CA GLY A 229 1.08 12.89 12.04
C GLY A 229 0.49 11.80 12.91
N VAL A 230 1.29 10.83 13.35
CA VAL A 230 0.85 9.79 14.29
C VAL A 230 0.33 10.41 15.60
N ARG A 231 1.09 11.32 16.19
CA ARG A 231 0.70 12.01 17.45
C ARG A 231 -0.56 12.86 17.28
N ALA A 232 -0.67 13.59 16.16
CA ALA A 232 -1.83 14.43 15.86
C ALA A 232 -3.11 13.59 15.71
N ILE A 233 -3.05 12.49 14.97
CA ILE A 233 -4.19 11.57 14.81
C ILE A 233 -4.55 10.92 16.14
N ALA A 234 -3.55 10.43 16.89
CA ALA A 234 -3.79 9.80 18.19
C ALA A 234 -4.49 10.73 19.18
N ARG A 235 -4.11 12.03 19.18
CA ARG A 235 -4.73 13.05 20.06
C ARG A 235 -6.12 13.47 19.59
N ALA A 236 -6.32 13.64 18.28
CA ALA A 236 -7.57 14.18 17.74
C ALA A 236 -8.66 13.11 17.53
N GLN A 237 -8.28 11.90 17.14
CA GLN A 237 -9.19 10.83 16.73
C GLN A 237 -9.04 9.55 17.58
N GLY A 238 -8.09 9.55 18.50
CA GLY A 238 -7.76 8.42 19.35
C GLY A 238 -6.78 7.43 18.71
N ALA A 239 -6.03 6.70 19.55
CA ALA A 239 -5.04 5.71 19.10
C ALA A 239 -5.64 4.58 18.24
N ARG A 240 -6.92 4.25 18.47
CA ARG A 240 -7.64 3.22 17.69
C ARG A 240 -7.77 3.57 16.20
N GLN A 241 -7.82 4.86 15.86
CA GLN A 241 -7.88 5.33 14.48
C GLN A 241 -6.60 5.01 13.69
N LEU A 242 -5.44 4.93 14.35
CA LEU A 242 -4.18 4.55 13.72
C LEU A 242 -4.19 3.12 13.14
N TYR A 243 -5.11 2.29 13.60
CA TYR A 243 -5.32 0.92 13.11
C TYR A 243 -6.65 0.73 12.37
N ALA A 244 -7.33 1.83 12.03
CA ALA A 244 -8.60 1.76 11.31
C ALA A 244 -8.45 1.09 9.94
N GLY A 245 -9.24 0.04 9.69
CA GLY A 245 -9.20 -0.74 8.46
C GLY A 245 -8.11 -1.84 8.41
N LEU A 246 -7.39 -2.10 9.52
CA LEU A 246 -6.39 -3.18 9.58
C LEU A 246 -7.03 -4.55 9.33
N GLY A 247 -8.19 -4.85 9.94
CA GLY A 247 -8.92 -6.10 9.71
C GLY A 247 -9.27 -6.34 8.25
N LEU A 248 -9.61 -5.27 7.50
CA LEU A 248 -9.82 -5.36 6.05
C LEU A 248 -8.53 -5.67 5.28
N SER A 249 -7.38 -5.27 5.80
CA SER A 249 -6.09 -5.65 5.21
C SER A 249 -5.80 -7.13 5.36
N PHE A 250 -6.22 -7.73 6.49
CA PHE A 250 -6.10 -9.16 6.72
C PHE A 250 -7.08 -9.94 5.86
N LEU A 251 -8.34 -9.50 5.82
CA LEU A 251 -9.38 -10.16 5.04
C LEU A 251 -9.03 -10.25 3.54
N LYS A 252 -8.40 -9.22 2.99
CA LYS A 252 -8.00 -9.22 1.56
C LYS A 252 -6.72 -10.00 1.28
N ALA A 253 -5.91 -10.35 2.28
CA ALA A 253 -4.63 -11.03 2.08
C ALA A 253 -4.84 -12.44 1.51
N ALA A 254 -5.81 -13.19 2.04
CA ALA A 254 -6.12 -14.54 1.59
C ALA A 254 -6.61 -14.59 0.12
N PRO A 255 -7.62 -13.81 -0.31
CA PRO A 255 -8.03 -13.77 -1.72
C PRO A 255 -6.90 -13.32 -2.66
N SER A 256 -6.11 -12.33 -2.26
CA SER A 256 -4.99 -11.86 -3.09
C SER A 256 -3.90 -12.91 -3.25
N ALA A 257 -3.62 -13.71 -2.21
CA ALA A 257 -2.66 -14.80 -2.28
C ALA A 257 -3.17 -15.95 -3.15
N ALA A 258 -4.45 -16.33 -3.00
CA ALA A 258 -5.08 -17.37 -3.81
C ALA A 258 -5.05 -17.03 -5.32
N ILE A 259 -5.45 -15.80 -5.67
CA ILE A 259 -5.41 -15.35 -7.08
C ILE A 259 -3.97 -15.30 -7.60
N GLY A 260 -3.00 -14.92 -6.74
CA GLY A 260 -1.59 -14.92 -7.10
C GLY A 260 -1.05 -16.32 -7.38
N LEU A 261 -1.44 -17.31 -6.59
CA LEU A 261 -1.08 -18.72 -6.76
C LEU A 261 -1.65 -19.29 -8.06
N VAL A 262 -2.97 -19.15 -8.28
CA VAL A 262 -3.63 -19.62 -9.51
C VAL A 262 -3.00 -18.97 -10.75
N ALA A 263 -2.75 -17.67 -10.71
CA ALA A 263 -2.10 -16.97 -11.81
C ALA A 263 -0.64 -17.41 -12.05
N TYR A 264 0.00 -18.00 -11.06
CA TYR A 264 1.35 -18.55 -11.19
C TYR A 264 1.33 -20.00 -11.75
N GLU A 265 0.32 -20.77 -11.39
CA GLU A 265 0.17 -22.17 -11.87
C GLU A 265 -0.27 -22.23 -13.35
N GLU A 266 -1.04 -21.25 -13.82
CA GLU A 266 -1.50 -21.12 -15.22
C GLU A 266 -0.43 -20.56 -16.18
N MET A 267 0.78 -20.22 -15.70
CA MET A 267 1.89 -19.69 -16.50
C MET A 267 3.05 -20.68 -16.63
#